data_03e7e76e4e2e42f212001deb43dec7db
#
_entry.id   03e7e76e4e2e42f212001deb43dec7db
#
_cell.length_a   1.000
_cell.length_b   1.000
_cell.length_c   1.000
_cell.angle_alpha   90.00
_cell.angle_beta   90.00
_cell.angle_gamma   90.00
#
_symmetry.space_group_name_H-M   'P 1'
#
loop_
_entity.id
_entity.type
_entity.pdbx_description
1 polymer ?
#
loop_
_entity_poly.entity_id
_entity_poly.type
_entity_poly.pdbx_seq_one_letter_code
_entity_poly.pdbx_strand_id
1 'polypeptide(L)'
;ALHELLQQLSLSQVNVIGYSMGGRLALSFAQRYPHLVKKLVLESASPGLKTREEQKLRKEKDEQLASRIMKNGIEEFVNFWEEIPLFSSQKQLPSHVQEAVRKERLSHTETGLSNSLKGMGTGVQPSLWEKLDNLLMPVLLITGEVDQKFCLISKEMQTLIPNATSRIILGTGHAIHVEQPEIFGRIVSEFLATT
;
A
#
# COMPACT_ATOMS: atom_id res chain seq x y z
N ALA A 1 -17.66 -3.35 -5.24
CA ALA A 1 -16.86 -4.57 -5.40
C ALA A 1 -16.53 -5.24 -4.06
N LEU A 2 -15.56 -4.75 -3.19
CA LEU A 2 -15.20 -5.46 -1.93
C LEU A 2 -16.39 -5.66 -0.98
N HIS A 3 -17.20 -4.63 -0.74
CA HIS A 3 -18.40 -4.73 0.10
C HIS A 3 -19.38 -5.79 -0.43
N GLU A 4 -19.66 -5.78 -1.71
CA GLU A 4 -20.56 -6.76 -2.37
C GLU A 4 -19.99 -8.18 -2.27
N LEU A 5 -18.66 -8.34 -2.43
CA LEU A 5 -18.00 -9.62 -2.25
C LEU A 5 -18.21 -10.17 -0.83
N LEU A 6 -18.02 -9.33 0.21
CA LEU A 6 -18.26 -9.76 1.60
C LEU A 6 -19.71 -10.15 1.85
N GLN A 7 -20.66 -9.40 1.25
CA GLN A 7 -22.09 -9.74 1.32
C GLN A 7 -22.39 -11.09 0.65
N GLN A 8 -21.86 -11.33 -0.56
CA GLN A 8 -22.03 -12.61 -1.27
C GLN A 8 -21.42 -13.79 -0.50
N LEU A 9 -20.30 -13.55 0.21
CA LEU A 9 -19.66 -14.56 1.06
C LEU A 9 -20.31 -14.67 2.45
N SER A 10 -21.35 -13.89 2.75
CA SER A 10 -22.01 -13.83 4.06
C SER A 10 -21.04 -13.55 5.22
N LEU A 11 -19.98 -12.77 4.96
CA LEU A 11 -19.00 -12.38 5.97
C LEU A 11 -19.41 -11.07 6.64
N SER A 12 -19.65 -11.13 7.94
CA SER A 12 -20.07 -9.96 8.75
C SER A 12 -18.88 -9.09 9.12
N GLN A 13 -17.69 -9.66 9.27
CA GLN A 13 -16.49 -8.95 9.67
C GLN A 13 -15.23 -9.69 9.21
N VAL A 14 -14.19 -8.95 8.75
CA VAL A 14 -12.94 -9.51 8.24
C VAL A 14 -11.73 -8.77 8.79
N ASN A 15 -10.58 -9.44 8.82
CA ASN A 15 -9.30 -8.77 8.94
C ASN A 15 -8.84 -8.32 7.55
N VAL A 16 -8.36 -7.09 7.46
CA VAL A 16 -7.93 -6.50 6.18
C VAL A 16 -6.44 -6.20 6.24
N ILE A 17 -5.71 -6.70 5.26
CA ILE A 17 -4.27 -6.43 5.09
C ILE A 17 -4.09 -5.73 3.74
N GLY A 18 -3.35 -4.64 3.73
CA GLY A 18 -3.07 -3.92 2.49
C GLY A 18 -1.64 -3.38 2.44
N TYR A 19 -0.98 -3.61 1.32
CA TYR A 19 0.34 -3.10 1.00
C TYR A 19 0.25 -1.91 0.03
N SER A 20 0.96 -0.83 0.33
CA SER A 20 1.14 0.33 -0.55
C SER A 20 -0.19 0.83 -1.16
N MET A 21 -0.43 0.63 -2.46
CA MET A 21 -1.71 0.96 -3.12
C MET A 21 -2.88 0.15 -2.54
N GLY A 22 -2.68 -1.14 -2.29
CA GLY A 22 -3.65 -2.00 -1.59
C GLY A 22 -3.94 -1.51 -0.18
N GLY A 23 -2.94 -0.99 0.52
CA GLY A 23 -3.10 -0.35 1.84
C GLY A 23 -3.94 0.93 1.78
N ARG A 24 -3.80 1.74 0.73
CA ARG A 24 -4.66 2.91 0.50
C ARG A 24 -6.12 2.51 0.28
N LEU A 25 -6.33 1.43 -0.47
CA LEU A 25 -7.67 0.86 -0.68
C LEU A 25 -8.24 0.30 0.63
N ALA A 26 -7.44 -0.45 1.39
CA ALA A 26 -7.81 -1.02 2.68
C ALA A 26 -8.22 0.08 3.68
N LEU A 27 -7.45 1.17 3.74
CA LEU A 27 -7.75 2.33 4.57
C LEU A 27 -9.06 3.00 4.15
N SER A 28 -9.26 3.21 2.85
CA SER A 28 -10.51 3.78 2.31
C SER A 28 -11.72 2.88 2.59
N PHE A 29 -11.53 1.56 2.50
CA PHE A 29 -12.56 0.58 2.83
C PHE A 29 -12.93 0.61 4.32
N ALA A 30 -11.93 0.62 5.20
CA ALA A 30 -12.13 0.69 6.65
C ALA A 30 -12.83 1.99 7.08
N GLN A 31 -12.51 3.10 6.45
CA GLN A 31 -13.21 4.38 6.67
C GLN A 31 -14.68 4.34 6.25
N ARG A 32 -14.97 3.68 5.14
CA ARG A 32 -16.34 3.65 4.59
C ARG A 32 -17.22 2.58 5.27
N TYR A 33 -16.61 1.48 5.70
CA TYR A 33 -17.30 0.32 6.26
C TYR A 33 -16.60 -0.17 7.56
N PRO A 34 -16.50 0.69 8.60
CA PRO A 34 -15.73 0.35 9.79
C PRO A 34 -16.26 -0.89 10.53
N HIS A 35 -17.57 -1.12 10.48
CA HIS A 35 -18.23 -2.28 11.10
C HIS A 35 -17.87 -3.62 10.43
N LEU A 36 -17.36 -3.62 9.19
CA LEU A 36 -16.93 -4.81 8.48
C LEU A 36 -15.45 -5.16 8.71
N VAL A 37 -14.68 -4.26 9.34
CA VAL A 37 -13.25 -4.47 9.56
C VAL A 37 -12.98 -4.77 11.02
N LYS A 38 -12.54 -6.01 11.30
CA LYS A 38 -12.17 -6.45 12.65
C LYS A 38 -10.81 -5.91 13.05
N LYS A 39 -9.81 -6.05 12.17
CA LYS A 39 -8.45 -5.53 12.33
C LYS A 39 -7.93 -5.07 10.98
N LEU A 40 -7.10 -4.04 11.00
CA LEU A 40 -6.50 -3.45 9.80
C LEU A 40 -4.97 -3.50 9.89
N VAL A 41 -4.32 -4.08 8.87
CA VAL A 41 -2.85 -4.07 8.72
C VAL A 41 -2.51 -3.25 7.48
N LEU A 42 -1.67 -2.26 7.67
CA LEU A 42 -1.22 -1.34 6.61
C LEU A 42 0.29 -1.42 6.47
N GLU A 43 0.75 -2.01 5.38
CA GLU A 43 2.16 -2.08 5.03
C GLU A 43 2.50 -0.94 4.07
N SER A 44 3.42 -0.06 4.46
CA SER A 44 3.93 1.04 3.64
C SER A 44 2.82 1.82 2.92
N ALA A 45 1.75 2.15 3.65
CA ALA A 45 0.57 2.82 3.12
C ALA A 45 0.44 4.25 3.63
N SER A 46 -0.33 5.07 2.92
CA SER A 46 -0.59 6.46 3.31
C SER A 46 -2.08 6.81 3.24
N PRO A 47 -2.55 7.80 4.01
CA PRO A 47 -3.92 8.31 3.91
C PRO A 47 -4.17 9.19 2.67
N GLY A 48 -3.21 9.23 1.75
CA GLY A 48 -3.25 10.12 0.59
C GLY A 48 -2.44 11.39 0.79
N LEU A 49 -2.50 12.28 -0.18
CA LEU A 49 -1.85 13.59 -0.14
C LEU A 49 -2.68 14.59 0.65
N LYS A 50 -2.03 15.51 1.36
CA LYS A 50 -2.71 16.44 2.27
C LYS A 50 -3.38 17.60 1.55
N THR A 51 -2.74 18.13 0.50
CA THR A 51 -3.22 19.32 -0.19
C THR A 51 -3.76 19.03 -1.59
N ARG A 52 -4.63 19.90 -2.09
CA ARG A 52 -5.17 19.82 -3.46
C ARG A 52 -4.08 20.06 -4.50
N GLU A 53 -3.09 20.90 -4.19
CA GLU A 53 -1.95 21.19 -5.05
C GLU A 53 -1.09 19.95 -5.24
N GLU A 54 -0.76 19.25 -4.15
CA GLU A 54 -0.03 17.97 -4.21
C GLU A 54 -0.81 16.92 -5.02
N GLN A 55 -2.12 16.82 -4.79
CA GLN A 55 -3.00 15.90 -5.54
C GLN A 55 -2.99 16.21 -7.03
N LYS A 56 -3.12 17.49 -7.41
CA LYS A 56 -3.09 17.94 -8.81
C LYS A 56 -1.78 17.58 -9.49
N LEU A 57 -0.66 17.96 -8.88
CA LEU A 57 0.68 17.67 -9.40
C LEU A 57 0.93 16.16 -9.53
N ARG A 58 0.47 15.40 -8.55
CA ARG A 58 0.61 13.94 -8.60
C ARG A 58 -0.26 13.33 -9.67
N LYS A 59 -1.49 13.78 -9.85
CA LYS A 59 -2.40 13.32 -10.91
C LYS A 59 -1.80 13.56 -12.29
N GLU A 60 -1.22 14.74 -12.54
CA GLU A 60 -0.54 15.06 -13.79
C GLU A 60 0.64 14.09 -14.06
N LYS A 61 1.45 13.79 -13.02
CA LYS A 61 2.54 12.81 -13.13
C LYS A 61 2.04 11.39 -13.40
N ASP A 62 0.97 10.97 -12.73
CA ASP A 62 0.37 9.65 -12.91
C ASP A 62 -0.23 9.51 -14.34
N GLU A 63 -0.84 10.57 -14.89
CA GLU A 63 -1.35 10.61 -16.27
C GLU A 63 -0.22 10.55 -17.33
N GLN A 64 0.89 11.26 -17.07
CA GLN A 64 2.09 11.19 -17.93
C GLN A 64 2.69 9.78 -17.92
N LEU A 65 2.82 9.17 -16.72
CA LEU A 65 3.32 7.80 -16.59
C LEU A 65 2.38 6.79 -17.27
N ALA A 66 1.08 6.93 -17.10
CA ALA A 66 0.08 6.10 -17.77
C ALA A 66 0.20 6.19 -19.29
N SER A 67 0.38 7.41 -19.84
CA SER A 67 0.59 7.63 -21.27
C SER A 67 1.91 7.02 -21.78
N ARG A 68 2.97 7.10 -20.97
CA ARG A 68 4.27 6.48 -21.28
C ARG A 68 4.17 4.96 -21.33
N ILE A 69 3.46 4.34 -20.37
CA ILE A 69 3.22 2.89 -20.35
C ILE A 69 2.49 2.45 -21.64
N MET A 70 1.42 3.14 -21.99
CA MET A 70 0.64 2.83 -23.20
C MET A 70 1.45 2.97 -24.49
N LYS A 71 2.41 3.89 -24.52
CA LYS A 71 3.25 4.16 -25.71
C LYS A 71 4.42 3.21 -25.82
N ASN A 72 5.10 2.91 -24.72
CA ASN A 72 6.40 2.26 -24.71
C ASN A 72 6.34 0.79 -24.26
N GLY A 73 5.20 0.34 -23.74
CA GLY A 73 4.97 -1.02 -23.28
C GLY A 73 5.39 -1.31 -21.83
N ILE A 74 5.01 -2.51 -21.39
CA ILE A 74 5.19 -2.97 -20.02
C ILE A 74 6.68 -3.16 -19.66
N GLU A 75 7.48 -3.64 -20.59
CA GLU A 75 8.89 -3.96 -20.32
C GLU A 75 9.70 -2.69 -20.03
N GLU A 76 9.49 -1.62 -20.81
CA GLU A 76 10.13 -0.32 -20.54
C GLU A 76 9.70 0.25 -19.19
N PHE A 77 8.40 0.13 -18.89
CA PHE A 77 7.91 0.54 -17.58
C PHE A 77 8.56 -0.25 -16.43
N VAL A 78 8.65 -1.57 -16.54
CA VAL A 78 9.25 -2.41 -15.48
C VAL A 78 10.73 -2.07 -15.30
N ASN A 79 11.49 -1.91 -16.40
CA ASN A 79 12.89 -1.48 -16.35
C ASN A 79 13.07 -0.14 -15.61
N PHE A 80 12.21 0.83 -15.92
CA PHE A 80 12.20 2.11 -15.21
C PHE A 80 11.79 1.97 -13.74
N TRP A 81 10.74 1.17 -13.46
CA TRP A 81 10.14 1.05 -12.14
C TRP A 81 11.05 0.37 -11.13
N GLU A 82 11.87 -0.58 -11.56
CA GLU A 82 12.85 -1.26 -10.71
C GLU A 82 14.00 -0.35 -10.29
N GLU A 83 14.25 0.73 -11.04
CA GLU A 83 15.32 1.68 -10.78
C GLU A 83 14.91 2.84 -9.85
N ILE A 84 13.61 3.01 -9.55
CA ILE A 84 13.22 4.11 -8.66
C ILE A 84 13.73 3.88 -7.23
N PRO A 85 14.08 4.95 -6.49
CA PRO A 85 14.66 4.84 -5.14
C PRO A 85 13.81 4.03 -4.15
N LEU A 86 12.49 3.98 -4.36
CA LEU A 86 11.55 3.25 -3.51
C LEU A 86 11.83 1.74 -3.44
N PHE A 87 12.41 1.16 -4.50
CA PHE A 87 12.72 -0.27 -4.60
C PHE A 87 14.21 -0.59 -4.60
N SER A 88 15.06 0.38 -4.23
CA SER A 88 16.51 0.19 -4.21
C SER A 88 16.98 -0.96 -3.30
N SER A 89 16.28 -1.19 -2.18
CA SER A 89 16.55 -2.30 -1.26
C SER A 89 16.37 -3.67 -1.91
N GLN A 90 15.45 -3.80 -2.87
CA GLN A 90 15.18 -5.07 -3.56
C GLN A 90 16.34 -5.56 -4.40
N LYS A 91 17.27 -4.65 -4.80
CA LYS A 91 18.51 -5.03 -5.53
C LYS A 91 19.49 -5.85 -4.68
N GLN A 92 19.31 -5.86 -3.36
CA GLN A 92 20.12 -6.65 -2.42
C GLN A 92 19.54 -8.06 -2.17
N LEU A 93 18.34 -8.34 -2.69
CA LEU A 93 17.68 -9.63 -2.51
C LEU A 93 18.36 -10.72 -3.37
N PRO A 94 18.21 -12.01 -2.99
CA PRO A 94 18.65 -13.11 -3.83
C PRO A 94 18.06 -13.04 -5.24
N SER A 95 18.83 -13.43 -6.26
CA SER A 95 18.43 -13.29 -7.68
C SER A 95 17.08 -13.94 -8.00
N HIS A 96 16.80 -15.10 -7.41
CA HIS A 96 15.51 -15.77 -7.61
C HIS A 96 14.30 -14.96 -7.11
N VAL A 97 14.48 -14.17 -6.04
CA VAL A 97 13.43 -13.26 -5.52
C VAL A 97 13.26 -12.08 -6.46
N GLN A 98 14.38 -11.48 -6.91
CA GLN A 98 14.34 -10.37 -7.88
C GLN A 98 13.65 -10.81 -9.18
N GLU A 99 13.97 -12.00 -9.69
CA GLU A 99 13.35 -12.58 -10.87
C GLU A 99 11.84 -12.84 -10.69
N ALA A 100 11.44 -13.35 -9.53
CA ALA A 100 10.02 -13.57 -9.21
C ALA A 100 9.23 -12.25 -9.20
N VAL A 101 9.77 -11.21 -8.54
CA VAL A 101 9.17 -9.86 -8.51
C VAL A 101 9.09 -9.26 -9.91
N ARG A 102 10.15 -9.38 -10.71
CA ARG A 102 10.16 -8.89 -12.09
C ARG A 102 9.12 -9.62 -12.96
N LYS A 103 9.05 -10.95 -12.84
CA LYS A 103 8.07 -11.77 -13.56
C LYS A 103 6.63 -11.35 -13.22
N GLU A 104 6.34 -11.10 -11.95
CA GLU A 104 5.04 -10.60 -11.52
C GLU A 104 4.74 -9.24 -12.14
N ARG A 105 5.67 -8.28 -12.10
CA ARG A 105 5.52 -6.97 -12.73
C ARG A 105 5.25 -7.05 -14.22
N LEU A 106 5.96 -7.92 -14.94
CA LEU A 106 5.79 -8.15 -16.38
C LEU A 106 4.48 -8.86 -16.73
N SER A 107 3.81 -9.51 -15.77
CA SER A 107 2.51 -10.18 -15.99
C SER A 107 1.33 -9.21 -16.09
N HIS A 108 1.53 -7.95 -15.75
CA HIS A 108 0.51 -6.92 -15.89
C HIS A 108 0.34 -6.49 -17.36
N THR A 109 -0.78 -5.82 -17.64
CA THR A 109 -1.03 -5.22 -18.96
C THR A 109 -0.88 -3.71 -18.90
N GLU A 110 -0.47 -3.11 -20.00
CA GLU A 110 -0.36 -1.64 -20.14
C GLU A 110 -1.68 -0.96 -19.80
N THR A 111 -2.79 -1.50 -20.31
CA THR A 111 -4.13 -0.99 -20.05
C THR A 111 -4.49 -1.06 -18.57
N GLY A 112 -4.20 -2.20 -17.91
CA GLY A 112 -4.44 -2.39 -16.48
C GLY A 112 -3.67 -1.40 -15.62
N LEU A 113 -2.37 -1.23 -15.88
CA LEU A 113 -1.52 -0.27 -15.17
C LEU A 113 -1.93 1.18 -15.43
N SER A 114 -2.20 1.54 -16.68
CA SER A 114 -2.66 2.88 -17.05
C SER A 114 -3.98 3.23 -16.35
N ASN A 115 -4.96 2.32 -16.37
CA ASN A 115 -6.24 2.51 -15.70
C ASN A 115 -6.08 2.58 -14.17
N SER A 116 -5.18 1.77 -13.59
CA SER A 116 -4.87 1.83 -12.16
C SER A 116 -4.29 3.19 -11.75
N LEU A 117 -3.34 3.73 -12.52
CA LEU A 117 -2.77 5.07 -12.28
C LEU A 117 -3.83 6.17 -12.36
N LYS A 118 -4.71 6.11 -13.37
CA LYS A 118 -5.77 7.10 -13.58
C LYS A 118 -6.91 7.00 -12.55
N GLY A 119 -7.27 5.77 -12.15
CA GLY A 119 -8.44 5.53 -11.27
C GLY A 119 -8.09 5.38 -9.79
N MET A 120 -6.88 4.94 -9.46
CA MET A 120 -6.42 4.63 -8.11
C MET A 120 -5.06 5.26 -7.77
N GLY A 121 -4.52 6.14 -8.61
CA GLY A 121 -3.30 6.88 -8.33
C GLY A 121 -3.41 7.72 -7.07
N THR A 122 -2.31 8.01 -6.42
CA THR A 122 -2.32 8.81 -5.17
C THR A 122 -2.87 10.22 -5.38
N GLY A 123 -2.79 10.75 -6.61
CA GLY A 123 -3.33 12.07 -6.97
C GLY A 123 -4.85 12.12 -7.09
N VAL A 124 -5.52 10.98 -7.33
CA VAL A 124 -7.00 10.91 -7.40
C VAL A 124 -7.64 10.40 -6.11
N GLN A 125 -6.83 9.85 -5.20
CA GLN A 125 -7.33 9.40 -3.91
C GLN A 125 -7.74 10.60 -3.04
N PRO A 126 -8.94 10.59 -2.43
CA PRO A 126 -9.28 11.58 -1.41
C PRO A 126 -8.30 11.53 -0.24
N SER A 127 -7.97 12.68 0.33
CA SER A 127 -7.22 12.74 1.59
C SER A 127 -8.05 12.15 2.73
N LEU A 128 -7.47 11.23 3.49
CA LEU A 128 -8.10 10.61 4.65
C LEU A 128 -7.46 11.07 5.97
N TRP A 129 -6.53 12.01 5.93
CA TRP A 129 -5.79 12.49 7.11
C TRP A 129 -6.73 12.97 8.22
N GLU A 130 -7.73 13.77 7.90
CA GLU A 130 -8.70 14.32 8.85
C GLU A 130 -9.75 13.31 9.35
N LYS A 131 -9.68 12.06 8.89
CA LYS A 131 -10.64 11.01 9.24
C LYS A 131 -9.98 9.83 9.97
N LEU A 132 -8.69 9.91 10.25
CA LEU A 132 -7.95 8.80 10.86
C LEU A 132 -8.40 8.50 12.29
N ASP A 133 -8.89 9.49 13.00
CA ASP A 133 -9.48 9.38 14.35
C ASP A 133 -10.76 8.54 14.41
N ASN A 134 -11.43 8.36 13.27
CA ASN A 134 -12.63 7.52 13.15
C ASN A 134 -12.30 6.01 12.99
N LEU A 135 -11.04 5.64 12.90
CA LEU A 135 -10.61 4.23 12.83
C LEU A 135 -10.52 3.65 14.24
N LEU A 136 -11.61 3.12 14.74
CA LEU A 136 -11.70 2.59 16.12
C LEU A 136 -11.26 1.13 16.25
N MET A 137 -11.15 0.38 15.15
CA MET A 137 -10.60 -0.97 15.14
C MET A 137 -9.10 -0.95 15.44
N PRO A 138 -8.51 -2.06 15.93
CA PRO A 138 -7.06 -2.18 16.03
C PRO A 138 -6.38 -2.04 14.66
N VAL A 139 -5.35 -1.19 14.59
CA VAL A 139 -4.57 -0.92 13.36
C VAL A 139 -3.10 -1.23 13.61
N LEU A 140 -2.51 -2.03 12.73
CA LEU A 140 -1.07 -2.26 12.67
C LEU A 140 -0.48 -1.55 11.46
N LEU A 141 0.48 -0.66 11.72
CA LEU A 141 1.26 0.04 10.71
C LEU A 141 2.64 -0.63 10.62
N ILE A 142 3.01 -1.13 9.43
CA ILE A 142 4.31 -1.77 9.22
C ILE A 142 5.06 -1.01 8.14
N THR A 143 6.31 -0.64 8.42
CA THR A 143 7.19 0.05 7.46
C THR A 143 8.61 -0.48 7.55
N GLY A 144 9.35 -0.46 6.46
CA GLY A 144 10.77 -0.76 6.45
C GLY A 144 11.60 0.48 6.80
N GLU A 145 12.69 0.27 7.56
CA GLU A 145 13.57 1.34 8.03
C GLU A 145 14.16 2.19 6.89
N VAL A 146 14.49 1.55 5.77
CA VAL A 146 15.09 2.22 4.61
C VAL A 146 14.09 3.14 3.90
N ASP A 147 12.79 2.86 4.02
CA ASP A 147 11.71 3.70 3.48
C ASP A 147 11.35 4.84 4.44
N GLN A 148 12.26 5.78 4.57
CA GLN A 148 12.16 6.94 5.48
C GLN A 148 10.84 7.70 5.32
N LYS A 149 10.39 7.86 4.07
CA LYS A 149 9.13 8.57 3.78
C LYS A 149 7.95 7.88 4.45
N PHE A 150 7.82 6.57 4.30
CA PHE A 150 6.70 5.85 4.89
C PHE A 150 6.86 5.63 6.39
N CYS A 151 8.08 5.62 6.93
CA CYS A 151 8.31 5.68 8.37
C CYS A 151 7.73 6.97 8.97
N LEU A 152 7.96 8.13 8.35
CA LEU A 152 7.40 9.41 8.80
C LEU A 152 5.87 9.43 8.70
N ILE A 153 5.32 8.96 7.59
CA ILE A 153 3.85 8.84 7.40
C ILE A 153 3.25 7.92 8.47
N SER A 154 3.84 6.75 8.70
CA SER A 154 3.37 5.79 9.70
C SER A 154 3.40 6.38 11.12
N LYS A 155 4.47 7.09 11.48
CA LYS A 155 4.58 7.77 12.76
C LYS A 155 3.47 8.82 12.94
N GLU A 156 3.19 9.62 11.93
CA GLU A 156 2.10 10.60 11.97
C GLU A 156 0.73 9.90 12.05
N MET A 157 0.49 8.86 11.26
CA MET A 157 -0.75 8.07 11.34
C MET A 157 -0.95 7.48 12.73
N GLN A 158 0.09 6.98 13.36
CA GLN A 158 0.02 6.41 14.71
C GLN A 158 -0.44 7.42 15.76
N THR A 159 -0.12 8.70 15.60
CA THR A 159 -0.59 9.76 16.54
C THR A 159 -2.05 10.12 16.36
N LEU A 160 -2.63 9.82 15.19
CA LEU A 160 -3.98 10.20 14.82
C LEU A 160 -4.99 9.04 14.93
N ILE A 161 -4.55 7.79 14.81
CA ILE A 161 -5.42 6.62 14.91
C ILE A 161 -5.45 6.12 16.36
N PRO A 162 -6.61 6.08 17.03
CA PRO A 162 -6.70 5.80 18.46
C PRO A 162 -6.08 4.46 18.89
N ASN A 163 -6.28 3.41 18.11
CA ASN A 163 -5.83 2.05 18.42
C ASN A 163 -4.73 1.56 17.45
N ALA A 164 -3.81 2.46 17.06
CA ALA A 164 -2.70 2.10 16.18
C ALA A 164 -1.46 1.67 16.95
N THR A 165 -0.83 0.61 16.44
CA THR A 165 0.55 0.23 16.77
C THR A 165 1.41 0.30 15.54
N SER A 166 2.68 0.70 15.69
CA SER A 166 3.62 0.78 14.57
C SER A 166 4.80 -0.17 14.78
N ARG A 167 5.29 -0.76 13.68
CA ARG A 167 6.48 -1.60 13.64
C ARG A 167 7.35 -1.15 12.47
N ILE A 168 8.59 -0.81 12.77
CA ILE A 168 9.64 -0.51 11.79
C ILE A 168 10.53 -1.72 11.71
N ILE A 169 10.71 -2.27 10.51
CA ILE A 169 11.54 -3.46 10.27
C ILE A 169 12.90 -3.02 9.78
N LEU A 170 13.93 -3.38 10.54
CA LEU A 170 15.31 -2.96 10.27
C LEU A 170 15.82 -3.54 8.96
N GLY A 171 16.60 -2.75 8.22
CA GLY A 171 17.26 -3.15 7.00
C GLY A 171 16.33 -3.44 5.81
N THR A 172 15.02 -3.14 5.92
CA THR A 172 14.05 -3.36 4.83
C THR A 172 13.57 -2.06 4.21
N GLY A 173 13.17 -2.13 2.94
CA GLY A 173 12.59 -1.02 2.20
C GLY A 173 11.05 -1.06 2.20
N HIS A 174 10.47 -0.75 1.03
CA HIS A 174 9.03 -0.51 0.89
C HIS A 174 8.17 -1.78 0.95
N ALA A 175 8.71 -2.95 0.55
CA ALA A 175 7.96 -4.21 0.44
C ALA A 175 8.49 -5.24 1.46
N ILE A 176 8.10 -5.11 2.72
CA ILE A 176 8.59 -5.95 3.81
C ILE A 176 8.20 -7.42 3.60
N HIS A 177 6.98 -7.69 3.11
CA HIS A 177 6.50 -9.03 2.80
C HIS A 177 7.33 -9.75 1.74
N VAL A 178 8.04 -9.00 0.88
CA VAL A 178 8.98 -9.53 -0.12
C VAL A 178 10.38 -9.65 0.46
N GLU A 179 10.83 -8.62 1.19
CA GLU A 179 12.20 -8.49 1.67
C GLU A 179 12.48 -9.32 2.93
N GLN A 180 11.47 -9.47 3.81
CA GLN A 180 11.55 -10.20 5.08
C GLN A 180 10.23 -10.96 5.35
N PRO A 181 9.84 -11.93 4.50
CA PRO A 181 8.54 -12.59 4.55
C PRO A 181 8.24 -13.28 5.88
N GLU A 182 9.23 -13.90 6.50
CA GLU A 182 9.07 -14.59 7.79
C GLU A 182 8.79 -13.61 8.93
N ILE A 183 9.52 -12.49 8.97
CA ILE A 183 9.31 -11.44 9.97
C ILE A 183 7.94 -10.80 9.78
N PHE A 184 7.58 -10.47 8.55
CA PHE A 184 6.26 -9.92 8.21
C PHE A 184 5.15 -10.87 8.64
N GLY A 185 5.23 -12.14 8.23
CA GLY A 185 4.23 -13.16 8.55
C GLY A 185 4.05 -13.35 10.05
N ARG A 186 5.13 -13.39 10.82
CA ARG A 186 5.09 -13.51 12.28
C ARG A 186 4.40 -12.31 12.93
N ILE A 187 4.80 -11.09 12.60
CA ILE A 187 4.23 -9.87 13.19
C ILE A 187 2.74 -9.75 12.88
N VAL A 188 2.34 -10.02 11.64
CA VAL A 188 0.93 -9.99 11.23
C VAL A 188 0.14 -11.07 11.96
N SER A 189 0.65 -12.31 12.04
CA SER A 189 -0.03 -13.42 12.73
C SER A 189 -0.20 -13.14 14.22
N GLU A 190 0.83 -12.62 14.89
CA GLU A 190 0.77 -12.21 16.30
C GLU A 190 -0.31 -11.13 16.50
N PHE A 191 -0.33 -10.11 15.66
CA PHE A 191 -1.33 -9.04 15.73
C PHE A 191 -2.75 -9.55 15.50
N LEU A 192 -2.94 -10.45 14.54
CA LEU A 192 -4.27 -11.00 14.25
C LEU A 192 -4.77 -11.95 15.35
N ALA A 193 -3.87 -12.64 16.07
CA ALA A 193 -4.20 -13.56 17.14
C ALA A 193 -4.59 -12.87 18.46
N THR A 194 -4.20 -11.60 18.68
CA THR A 194 -4.64 -10.87 19.88
C THR A 194 -6.16 -10.71 19.87
N THR A 195 -6.79 -10.87 21.02
CA THR A 195 -8.26 -10.69 21.19
C THR A 195 -8.66 -9.23 21.18
#